data_d7f1e738cddaf2f5dd3bc3ee50bd599a
#
_entry.id   d7f1e738cddaf2f5dd3bc3ee50bd599a
#
_cell.length_a   1.000
_cell.length_b   1.000
_cell.length_c   1.000
_cell.angle_alpha   90.00
_cell.angle_beta   90.00
_cell.angle_gamma   90.00
#
_symmetry.space_group_name_H-M   'P 1'
#
loop_
_entity.id
_entity.type
_entity.pdbx_description
1 polymer ?
#
loop_
_entity_poly.entity_id
_entity_poly.type
_entity_poly.pdbx_seq_one_letter_code
_entity_poly.pdbx_strand_id
1 'polypeptide(L)'
;MSRKGLNIYKRKDGRWEARYIKSRTAQGKPLYGYLYASSYHEARNRLQDVIRLQGNAPNSKEMCKGSVFEFFSIEWLDTFSTNFKESTYIRYRTLIRCYLMPYFQTAKIESITKEHVLDFCKEIETHGKRDGTALSTKTVSDILSVLRRILHYAKAQNIPVDSAIFDIRIKQTPKPLPVLSLSEQLTLQKYLIGHPDCLNLGILLCLFTGIRIGELCALTWDKISLSERNLCICQTMQRIQTRIPESQKTHILISSPKSSSANRAIPVSHMLFEYLNMYPLGKTGYFLSGSSSRLIEPRCVQRRFHKILMACGLENRNFHVLRHTFATRCVEARIDIKTLSEILGHSSVTITMNRYVHPSLELKRETMEQLADFISVK
;
A
#
# COMPACT_ATOMS: atom_id res chain seq x y z
N MET A 1 -42.03 -1.07 29.92
CA MET A 1 -41.14 -1.71 28.88
C MET A 1 -40.08 -0.73 28.50
N SER A 2 -38.81 -1.00 28.82
CA SER A 2 -37.67 -0.13 28.47
C SER A 2 -37.43 -0.22 26.98
N ARG A 3 -37.50 0.90 26.24
CA ARG A 3 -37.16 0.96 24.81
C ARG A 3 -35.66 0.77 24.64
N LYS A 4 -35.24 -0.39 24.18
CA LYS A 4 -33.87 -0.69 23.74
C LYS A 4 -33.65 -0.05 22.37
N GLY A 5 -33.13 1.19 22.32
CA GLY A 5 -32.73 1.85 21.07
C GLY A 5 -31.79 3.03 21.35
N LEU A 6 -30.97 3.37 20.38
CA LEU A 6 -30.17 4.59 20.41
C LEU A 6 -31.12 5.79 20.48
N ASN A 7 -30.88 6.74 21.38
CA ASN A 7 -31.73 7.96 21.57
C ASN A 7 -31.47 8.95 20.41
N ILE A 8 -31.92 8.59 19.21
CA ILE A 8 -31.77 9.38 17.97
C ILE A 8 -33.13 9.53 17.32
N TYR A 9 -33.59 10.76 17.07
CA TYR A 9 -34.90 11.05 16.47
C TYR A 9 -34.80 12.12 15.39
N LYS A 10 -35.70 12.07 14.41
CA LYS A 10 -35.86 13.09 13.39
C LYS A 10 -36.73 14.22 13.94
N ARG A 11 -36.25 15.45 13.91
CA ARG A 11 -36.97 16.66 14.33
C ARG A 11 -37.93 17.14 13.24
N LYS A 12 -38.86 18.01 13.62
CA LYS A 12 -39.78 18.66 12.68
C LYS A 12 -39.08 19.57 11.66
N ASP A 13 -37.90 20.08 12.03
CA ASP A 13 -37.06 20.92 11.15
C ASP A 13 -36.19 20.08 10.15
N GLY A 14 -36.42 18.77 10.08
CA GLY A 14 -35.74 17.86 9.17
C GLY A 14 -34.38 17.34 9.64
N ARG A 15 -33.79 17.94 10.70
CA ARG A 15 -32.51 17.50 11.28
C ARG A 15 -32.69 16.27 12.16
N TRP A 16 -31.62 15.51 12.35
CA TRP A 16 -31.55 14.39 13.28
C TRP A 16 -30.91 14.85 14.58
N GLU A 17 -31.54 14.51 15.71
CA GLU A 17 -31.06 14.80 17.06
C GLU A 17 -30.67 13.51 17.76
N ALA A 18 -29.45 13.46 18.30
CA ALA A 18 -28.99 12.40 19.19
C ALA A 18 -28.79 12.93 20.60
N ARG A 19 -29.33 12.22 21.60
CA ARG A 19 -29.28 12.60 23.00
C ARG A 19 -28.36 11.69 23.78
N TYR A 20 -27.44 12.27 24.58
CA TYR A 20 -26.49 11.54 25.41
C TYR A 20 -26.45 12.11 26.84
N ILE A 21 -25.96 11.31 27.80
CA ILE A 21 -25.78 11.77 29.19
C ILE A 21 -24.44 12.50 29.27
N LYS A 22 -24.49 13.83 29.51
CA LYS A 22 -23.28 14.67 29.63
C LYS A 22 -22.64 14.53 31.02
N SER A 23 -23.44 14.45 32.08
CA SER A 23 -23.00 14.27 33.47
C SER A 23 -24.19 13.79 34.32
N ARG A 24 -23.95 13.53 35.60
CA ARG A 24 -25.02 13.28 36.59
C ARG A 24 -24.92 14.31 37.69
N THR A 25 -26.07 14.76 38.22
CA THR A 25 -26.10 15.62 39.40
C THR A 25 -25.66 14.85 40.64
N ALA A 26 -25.38 15.58 41.75
CA ALA A 26 -25.06 14.97 43.06
C ALA A 26 -26.13 14.02 43.58
N GLN A 27 -27.37 14.14 43.07
CA GLN A 27 -28.55 13.31 43.41
C GLN A 27 -28.73 12.16 42.39
N GLY A 28 -27.78 11.91 41.49
CA GLY A 28 -27.81 10.82 40.51
C GLY A 28 -28.65 11.06 39.24
N LYS A 29 -29.35 12.23 39.13
CA LYS A 29 -30.14 12.53 37.92
C LYS A 29 -29.29 12.84 36.71
N PRO A 30 -29.59 12.28 35.53
CA PRO A 30 -28.79 12.49 34.31
C PRO A 30 -29.01 13.90 33.74
N LEU A 31 -27.92 14.61 33.44
CA LEU A 31 -27.91 15.82 32.62
C LEU A 31 -27.58 15.41 31.16
N TYR A 32 -28.44 15.83 30.25
CA TYR A 32 -28.34 15.42 28.85
C TYR A 32 -27.64 16.46 27.99
N GLY A 33 -26.84 15.97 27.05
CA GLY A 33 -26.33 16.72 25.92
C GLY A 33 -27.04 16.31 24.62
N TYR A 34 -27.02 17.20 23.62
CA TYR A 34 -27.71 17.02 22.36
C TYR A 34 -26.74 17.24 21.22
N LEU A 35 -26.81 16.40 20.19
CA LEU A 35 -26.05 16.50 18.95
C LEU A 35 -27.02 16.57 17.79
N TYR A 36 -26.72 17.41 16.81
CA TYR A 36 -27.55 17.60 15.63
C TYR A 36 -26.79 17.20 14.37
N ALA A 37 -27.47 16.57 13.42
CA ALA A 37 -26.90 16.13 12.16
C ALA A 37 -27.91 16.20 11.02
N SER A 38 -27.42 16.22 9.79
CA SER A 38 -28.23 16.22 8.58
C SER A 38 -28.83 14.85 8.25
N SER A 39 -28.21 13.76 8.75
CA SER A 39 -28.67 12.38 8.52
C SER A 39 -28.63 11.53 9.81
N TYR A 40 -29.42 10.45 9.83
CA TYR A 40 -29.41 9.47 10.92
C TYR A 40 -28.02 8.87 11.15
N HIS A 41 -27.33 8.55 10.06
CA HIS A 41 -26.00 7.93 10.13
C HIS A 41 -24.96 8.88 10.72
N GLU A 42 -25.04 10.15 10.38
CA GLU A 42 -24.17 11.19 10.94
C GLU A 42 -24.45 11.44 12.42
N ALA A 43 -25.73 11.50 12.81
CA ALA A 43 -26.14 11.63 14.21
C ALA A 43 -25.64 10.46 15.07
N ARG A 44 -25.71 9.24 14.52
CA ARG A 44 -25.23 8.01 15.18
C ARG A 44 -23.71 8.05 15.37
N ASN A 45 -22.97 8.44 14.34
CA ASN A 45 -21.49 8.50 14.41
C ASN A 45 -21.04 9.55 15.43
N ARG A 46 -21.61 10.76 15.40
CA ARG A 46 -21.33 11.81 16.37
C ARG A 46 -21.66 11.39 17.82
N LEU A 47 -22.76 10.67 18.01
CA LEU A 47 -23.12 10.13 19.31
C LEU A 47 -22.10 9.12 19.83
N GLN A 48 -21.62 8.22 18.96
CA GLN A 48 -20.60 7.25 19.32
C GLN A 48 -19.26 7.91 19.68
N ASP A 49 -18.88 8.97 18.97
CA ASP A 49 -17.65 9.71 19.25
C ASP A 49 -17.70 10.41 20.60
N VAL A 50 -18.84 11.04 20.95
CA VAL A 50 -19.01 11.68 22.26
C VAL A 50 -19.03 10.67 23.41
N ILE A 51 -19.68 9.52 23.24
CA ILE A 51 -19.68 8.44 24.25
C ILE A 51 -18.24 7.93 24.47
N ARG A 52 -17.42 7.83 23.40
CA ARG A 52 -16.00 7.47 23.49
C ARG A 52 -15.17 8.52 24.25
N LEU A 53 -15.38 9.81 23.97
CA LEU A 53 -14.62 10.91 24.57
C LEU A 53 -14.94 11.13 26.06
N GLN A 54 -16.13 10.77 26.51
CA GLN A 54 -16.57 10.98 27.91
C GLN A 54 -16.12 9.86 28.87
N GLY A 55 -15.42 8.82 28.39
CA GLY A 55 -14.99 7.69 29.24
C GLY A 55 -16.14 6.89 29.86
N ASN A 56 -17.40 7.19 29.48
CA ASN A 56 -18.59 6.45 29.85
C ASN A 56 -18.86 5.28 28.91
N ALA A 57 -17.82 4.65 28.36
CA ALA A 57 -17.97 3.29 27.91
C ALA A 57 -18.31 2.46 29.15
N PRO A 58 -19.43 1.71 29.20
CA PRO A 58 -19.63 0.72 30.23
C PRO A 58 -18.36 -0.13 30.28
N ASN A 59 -17.86 -0.40 31.51
CA ASN A 59 -16.63 -1.13 31.77
C ASN A 59 -16.38 -2.17 30.69
N SER A 60 -15.31 -1.97 29.91
CA SER A 60 -14.96 -2.83 28.77
C SER A 60 -14.78 -4.31 29.16
N LYS A 61 -14.60 -4.59 30.45
CA LYS A 61 -14.54 -5.93 31.02
C LYS A 61 -15.89 -6.62 31.21
N GLU A 62 -17.03 -5.90 31.28
CA GLU A 62 -18.36 -6.53 31.44
C GLU A 62 -19.14 -6.63 30.12
N MET A 63 -18.84 -5.84 29.10
CA MET A 63 -19.36 -6.05 27.74
C MET A 63 -18.64 -7.16 26.98
N CYS A 64 -17.54 -7.68 27.48
CA CYS A 64 -16.77 -8.81 26.90
C CYS A 64 -17.41 -10.19 27.08
N LYS A 65 -18.69 -10.29 27.50
CA LYS A 65 -19.44 -11.56 27.45
C LYS A 65 -20.01 -11.95 26.07
N GLY A 66 -19.67 -11.19 25.03
CA GLY A 66 -19.94 -11.57 23.65
C GLY A 66 -18.72 -11.20 22.79
N SER A 67 -17.92 -12.18 22.48
CA SER A 67 -16.71 -12.13 21.65
C SER A 67 -17.02 -11.76 20.19
N VAL A 68 -17.67 -10.61 19.97
CA VAL A 68 -18.11 -10.15 18.65
C VAL A 68 -16.93 -9.66 17.82
N PHE A 69 -16.82 -10.11 16.58
CA PHE A 69 -15.73 -9.79 15.66
C PHE A 69 -15.51 -8.28 15.47
N GLU A 70 -16.58 -7.48 15.38
CA GLU A 70 -16.47 -6.01 15.25
C GLU A 70 -15.62 -5.42 16.37
N PHE A 71 -15.89 -5.79 17.63
CA PHE A 71 -15.16 -5.30 18.78
C PHE A 71 -13.66 -5.66 18.69
N PHE A 72 -13.35 -6.93 18.48
CA PHE A 72 -11.96 -7.41 18.41
C PHE A 72 -11.18 -6.82 17.23
N SER A 73 -11.83 -6.59 16.10
CA SER A 73 -11.19 -6.01 14.94
C SER A 73 -10.80 -4.53 15.15
N ILE A 74 -11.65 -3.77 15.85
CA ILE A 74 -11.38 -2.36 16.21
C ILE A 74 -10.30 -2.31 17.28
N GLU A 75 -10.45 -3.10 18.35
CA GLU A 75 -9.50 -3.14 19.46
C GLU A 75 -8.09 -3.57 18.98
N TRP A 76 -8.01 -4.60 18.14
CA TRP A 76 -6.75 -5.02 17.53
C TRP A 76 -6.11 -3.87 16.73
N LEU A 77 -6.88 -3.19 15.90
CA LEU A 77 -6.37 -2.12 15.05
C LEU A 77 -5.86 -0.93 15.89
N ASP A 78 -6.57 -0.58 16.97
CA ASP A 78 -6.22 0.51 17.88
C ASP A 78 -4.98 0.13 18.72
N THR A 79 -4.95 -1.07 19.29
CA THR A 79 -3.82 -1.59 20.11
C THR A 79 -2.51 -1.57 19.34
N PHE A 80 -2.53 -1.98 18.07
CA PHE A 80 -1.32 -2.03 17.24
C PHE A 80 -1.10 -0.80 16.37
N SER A 81 -1.93 0.24 16.52
CA SER A 81 -1.89 1.45 15.68
C SER A 81 -0.54 2.17 15.71
N THR A 82 0.17 2.17 16.84
CA THR A 82 1.49 2.77 17.02
C THR A 82 2.61 1.97 16.36
N ASN A 83 2.43 0.65 16.21
CA ASN A 83 3.41 -0.25 15.61
C ASN A 83 3.32 -0.27 14.08
N PHE A 84 2.25 0.27 13.51
CA PHE A 84 2.04 0.29 12.05
C PHE A 84 2.46 1.63 11.46
N LYS A 85 3.18 1.58 10.33
CA LYS A 85 3.28 2.77 9.47
C LYS A 85 1.86 3.20 9.07
N GLU A 86 1.64 4.51 8.95
CA GLU A 86 0.33 5.09 8.66
C GLU A 86 -0.35 4.45 7.43
N SER A 87 0.40 4.22 6.35
CA SER A 87 -0.10 3.53 5.16
C SER A 87 -0.56 2.09 5.41
N THR A 88 0.10 1.38 6.33
CA THR A 88 -0.28 0.01 6.71
C THR A 88 -1.55 0.01 7.56
N TYR A 89 -1.65 0.92 8.52
CA TYR A 89 -2.85 1.12 9.32
C TYR A 89 -4.08 1.40 8.44
N ILE A 90 -3.95 2.34 7.51
CA ILE A 90 -5.06 2.70 6.60
C ILE A 90 -5.44 1.52 5.71
N ARG A 91 -4.46 0.76 5.22
CA ARG A 91 -4.74 -0.47 4.44
C ARG A 91 -5.52 -1.48 5.27
N TYR A 92 -5.09 -1.78 6.49
CA TYR A 92 -5.78 -2.73 7.36
C TYR A 92 -7.19 -2.25 7.70
N ARG A 93 -7.35 -0.98 8.08
CA ARG A 93 -8.67 -0.37 8.29
C ARG A 93 -9.58 -0.52 7.07
N THR A 94 -9.04 -0.33 5.87
CA THR A 94 -9.80 -0.48 4.62
C THR A 94 -10.20 -1.94 4.40
N LEU A 95 -9.29 -2.90 4.59
CA LEU A 95 -9.59 -4.32 4.42
C LEU A 95 -10.65 -4.79 5.43
N ILE A 96 -10.53 -4.38 6.68
CA ILE A 96 -11.50 -4.68 7.73
C ILE A 96 -12.87 -4.10 7.34
N ARG A 97 -12.94 -2.80 7.07
CA ARG A 97 -14.21 -2.11 6.82
C ARG A 97 -14.91 -2.56 5.54
N CYS A 98 -14.15 -2.81 4.46
CA CYS A 98 -14.74 -3.09 3.15
C CYS A 98 -15.06 -4.58 2.94
N TYR A 99 -14.35 -5.48 3.60
CA TYR A 99 -14.48 -6.92 3.34
C TYR A 99 -14.84 -7.74 4.57
N LEU A 100 -14.16 -7.54 5.70
CA LEU A 100 -14.39 -8.37 6.89
C LEU A 100 -15.65 -7.97 7.65
N MET A 101 -15.89 -6.66 7.84
CA MET A 101 -17.07 -6.18 8.54
C MET A 101 -18.39 -6.58 7.88
N PRO A 102 -18.58 -6.46 6.55
CA PRO A 102 -19.83 -6.87 5.92
C PRO A 102 -20.21 -8.33 6.18
N TYR A 103 -19.21 -9.20 6.37
CA TYR A 103 -19.43 -10.64 6.52
C TYR A 103 -19.44 -11.09 7.99
N PHE A 104 -18.50 -10.61 8.83
CA PHE A 104 -18.28 -11.11 10.18
C PHE A 104 -18.75 -10.17 11.29
N GLN A 105 -19.28 -8.99 10.99
CA GLN A 105 -19.53 -7.91 11.97
C GLN A 105 -20.15 -8.41 13.28
N THR A 106 -21.24 -9.17 13.22
CA THR A 106 -22.01 -9.65 14.37
C THR A 106 -21.62 -11.07 14.81
N ALA A 107 -20.71 -11.71 14.09
CA ALA A 107 -20.27 -13.06 14.41
C ALA A 107 -19.49 -13.09 15.72
N LYS A 108 -19.73 -14.08 16.57
CA LYS A 108 -18.87 -14.37 17.72
C LYS A 108 -17.58 -15.02 17.23
N ILE A 109 -16.45 -14.63 17.79
CA ILE A 109 -15.13 -15.17 17.40
C ILE A 109 -15.12 -16.71 17.50
N GLU A 110 -15.70 -17.25 18.57
CA GLU A 110 -15.76 -18.70 18.83
C GLU A 110 -16.60 -19.45 17.78
N SER A 111 -17.54 -18.75 17.12
CA SER A 111 -18.40 -19.36 16.09
C SER A 111 -17.79 -19.30 14.69
N ILE A 112 -16.66 -18.61 14.51
CA ILE A 112 -15.98 -18.56 13.21
C ILE A 112 -15.18 -19.83 13.02
N THR A 113 -15.66 -20.71 12.14
CA THR A 113 -15.00 -21.97 11.81
C THR A 113 -14.20 -21.86 10.52
N LYS A 114 -13.37 -22.87 10.24
CA LYS A 114 -12.64 -22.97 8.99
C LYS A 114 -13.57 -22.94 7.77
N GLU A 115 -14.71 -23.62 7.86
CA GLU A 115 -15.73 -23.68 6.79
C GLU A 115 -16.27 -22.28 6.48
N HIS A 116 -16.66 -21.52 7.52
CA HIS A 116 -17.12 -20.13 7.35
C HIS A 116 -16.08 -19.26 6.66
N VAL A 117 -14.78 -19.42 6.99
CA VAL A 117 -13.70 -18.65 6.36
C VAL A 117 -13.47 -19.09 4.91
N LEU A 118 -13.60 -20.39 4.60
CA LEU A 118 -13.49 -20.90 3.23
C LEU A 118 -14.63 -20.38 2.34
N ASP A 119 -15.86 -20.36 2.85
CA ASP A 119 -17.02 -19.85 2.12
C ASP A 119 -16.91 -18.34 1.91
N PHE A 120 -16.48 -17.59 2.94
CA PHE A 120 -16.12 -16.19 2.78
C PHE A 120 -15.06 -15.96 1.69
N CYS A 121 -13.99 -16.74 1.66
CA CYS A 121 -12.95 -16.61 0.64
C CYS A 121 -13.50 -16.86 -0.77
N LYS A 122 -14.36 -17.87 -0.96
CA LYS A 122 -15.02 -18.16 -2.25
C LYS A 122 -15.94 -17.02 -2.68
N GLU A 123 -16.72 -16.48 -1.75
CA GLU A 123 -17.63 -15.37 -2.04
C GLU A 123 -16.87 -14.12 -2.52
N ILE A 124 -15.81 -13.71 -1.82
CA ILE A 124 -15.02 -12.53 -2.23
C ILE A 124 -14.15 -12.81 -3.46
N GLU A 125 -13.78 -14.05 -3.75
CA GLU A 125 -13.13 -14.44 -5.00
C GLU A 125 -14.05 -14.26 -6.19
N THR A 126 -15.35 -14.44 -6.03
CA THR A 126 -16.33 -14.35 -7.14
C THR A 126 -16.97 -12.96 -7.25
N HIS A 127 -17.32 -12.33 -6.12
CA HIS A 127 -18.14 -11.11 -6.08
C HIS A 127 -17.56 -9.99 -5.20
N GLY A 128 -16.29 -10.07 -4.81
CA GLY A 128 -15.73 -9.21 -3.76
C GLY A 128 -15.48 -7.75 -4.14
N LYS A 129 -15.56 -7.34 -5.41
CA LYS A 129 -15.45 -5.93 -5.78
C LYS A 129 -16.79 -5.20 -5.65
N ARG A 130 -16.73 -3.87 -5.53
CA ARG A 130 -17.93 -3.01 -5.46
C ARG A 130 -18.87 -3.12 -6.67
N ASP A 131 -18.34 -3.49 -7.81
CA ASP A 131 -19.06 -3.74 -9.05
C ASP A 131 -19.55 -5.19 -9.17
N GLY A 132 -19.43 -5.99 -8.11
CA GLY A 132 -19.82 -7.40 -8.10
C GLY A 132 -18.86 -8.33 -8.83
N THR A 133 -17.68 -7.85 -9.30
CA THR A 133 -16.72 -8.69 -9.99
C THR A 133 -15.69 -9.32 -9.03
N ALA A 134 -14.94 -10.28 -9.53
CA ALA A 134 -13.97 -11.09 -8.80
C ALA A 134 -12.82 -10.26 -8.21
N LEU A 135 -12.39 -10.61 -6.99
CA LEU A 135 -11.11 -10.15 -6.44
C LEU A 135 -9.95 -11.02 -6.94
N SER A 136 -8.76 -10.44 -6.97
CA SER A 136 -7.56 -11.25 -7.21
C SER A 136 -7.24 -12.13 -6.02
N THR A 137 -6.72 -13.34 -6.28
CA THR A 137 -6.26 -14.29 -5.24
C THR A 137 -5.26 -13.64 -4.27
N LYS A 138 -4.45 -12.68 -4.76
CA LYS A 138 -3.55 -11.88 -3.92
C LYS A 138 -4.31 -11.01 -2.92
N THR A 139 -5.38 -10.35 -3.35
CA THR A 139 -6.22 -9.50 -2.47
C THR A 139 -6.92 -10.35 -1.43
N VAL A 140 -7.46 -11.51 -1.81
CA VAL A 140 -8.08 -12.47 -0.88
C VAL A 140 -7.07 -12.95 0.17
N SER A 141 -5.85 -13.30 -0.25
CA SER A 141 -4.76 -13.69 0.66
C SER A 141 -4.39 -12.56 1.65
N ASP A 142 -4.39 -11.31 1.20
CA ASP A 142 -4.13 -10.15 2.07
C ASP A 142 -5.26 -9.94 3.09
N ILE A 143 -6.53 -10.10 2.69
CA ILE A 143 -7.70 -10.03 3.58
C ILE A 143 -7.63 -11.14 4.62
N LEU A 144 -7.38 -12.38 4.20
CA LEU A 144 -7.22 -13.54 5.09
C LEU A 144 -6.06 -13.34 6.09
N SER A 145 -4.97 -12.71 5.67
CA SER A 145 -3.86 -12.37 6.56
C SER A 145 -4.28 -11.41 7.68
N VAL A 146 -5.14 -10.44 7.38
CA VAL A 146 -5.67 -9.51 8.39
C VAL A 146 -6.65 -10.23 9.33
N LEU A 147 -7.57 -11.05 8.79
CA LEU A 147 -8.48 -11.88 9.59
C LEU A 147 -7.70 -12.73 10.61
N ARG A 148 -6.66 -13.44 10.16
CA ARG A 148 -5.82 -14.26 11.04
C ARG A 148 -5.14 -13.46 12.14
N ARG A 149 -4.68 -12.25 11.87
CA ARG A 149 -4.07 -11.38 12.89
C ARG A 149 -5.07 -10.98 13.97
N ILE A 150 -6.31 -10.70 13.57
CA ILE A 150 -7.41 -10.40 14.52
C ILE A 150 -7.73 -11.64 15.36
N LEU A 151 -7.84 -12.82 14.72
CA LEU A 151 -8.12 -14.08 15.42
C LEU A 151 -6.95 -14.49 16.36
N HIS A 152 -5.70 -14.27 15.96
CA HIS A 152 -4.55 -14.45 16.85
C HIS A 152 -4.60 -13.52 18.08
N TYR A 153 -5.02 -12.27 17.86
CA TYR A 153 -5.22 -11.33 18.97
C TYR A 153 -6.31 -11.82 19.93
N ALA A 154 -7.45 -12.26 19.40
CA ALA A 154 -8.53 -12.84 20.22
C ALA A 154 -8.06 -14.08 20.99
N LYS A 155 -7.31 -14.97 20.35
CA LYS A 155 -6.71 -16.15 20.99
C LYS A 155 -5.77 -15.76 22.14
N ALA A 156 -4.98 -14.70 21.98
CA ALA A 156 -4.10 -14.17 23.03
C ALA A 156 -4.88 -13.57 24.22
N GLN A 157 -6.16 -13.23 24.02
CA GLN A 157 -7.10 -12.80 25.07
C GLN A 157 -7.91 -13.99 25.64
N ASN A 158 -7.44 -15.22 25.44
CA ASN A 158 -8.09 -16.46 25.89
C ASN A 158 -9.48 -16.73 25.28
N ILE A 159 -9.80 -16.13 24.12
CA ILE A 159 -11.00 -16.47 23.38
C ILE A 159 -10.74 -17.75 22.54
N PRO A 160 -11.61 -18.76 22.61
CA PRO A 160 -11.48 -19.94 21.76
C PRO A 160 -11.54 -19.56 20.28
N VAL A 161 -10.58 -20.06 19.49
CA VAL A 161 -10.50 -19.84 18.04
C VAL A 161 -10.22 -21.17 17.37
N ASP A 162 -10.94 -21.47 16.31
CA ASP A 162 -10.66 -22.63 15.48
C ASP A 162 -9.26 -22.52 14.84
N SER A 163 -8.33 -23.33 15.32
CA SER A 163 -6.94 -23.31 14.88
C SER A 163 -6.75 -23.72 13.42
N ALA A 164 -7.69 -24.49 12.86
CA ALA A 164 -7.64 -24.92 11.45
C ALA A 164 -7.76 -23.77 10.46
N ILE A 165 -8.24 -22.58 10.88
CA ILE A 165 -8.26 -21.34 10.08
C ILE A 165 -6.84 -20.89 9.70
N PHE A 166 -5.86 -21.13 10.57
CA PHE A 166 -4.48 -20.70 10.32
C PHE A 166 -3.79 -21.52 9.24
N ASP A 167 -4.31 -22.69 8.91
CA ASP A 167 -3.77 -23.59 7.89
C ASP A 167 -4.33 -23.34 6.48
N ILE A 168 -5.37 -22.51 6.35
CA ILE A 168 -5.94 -22.17 5.05
C ILE A 168 -4.85 -21.53 4.18
N ARG A 169 -4.65 -22.00 2.97
CA ARG A 169 -3.71 -21.45 1.99
C ARG A 169 -4.45 -21.10 0.72
N ILE A 170 -4.32 -19.85 0.28
CA ILE A 170 -4.85 -19.43 -1.03
C ILE A 170 -3.73 -19.62 -2.06
N LYS A 171 -3.96 -20.56 -2.98
CA LYS A 171 -3.01 -20.84 -4.06
C LYS A 171 -2.92 -19.62 -4.98
N GLN A 172 -1.73 -19.07 -5.12
CA GLN A 172 -1.48 -17.96 -6.04
C GLN A 172 -0.84 -18.50 -7.31
N THR A 173 -1.43 -18.18 -8.45
CA THR A 173 -0.80 -18.47 -9.74
C THR A 173 0.21 -17.37 -10.05
N PRO A 174 1.50 -17.69 -10.20
CA PRO A 174 2.49 -16.71 -10.62
C PRO A 174 2.09 -16.11 -11.97
N LYS A 175 2.03 -14.79 -12.04
CA LYS A 175 1.85 -14.10 -13.33
C LYS A 175 3.22 -13.69 -13.84
N PRO A 176 3.49 -13.84 -15.15
CA PRO A 176 4.72 -13.34 -15.74
C PRO A 176 4.83 -11.84 -15.48
N LEU A 177 6.04 -11.39 -15.18
CA LEU A 177 6.29 -9.97 -14.95
C LEU A 177 6.18 -9.23 -16.28
N PRO A 178 5.40 -8.13 -16.35
CA PRO A 178 5.40 -7.29 -17.52
C PRO A 178 6.76 -6.61 -17.64
N VAL A 179 7.43 -6.81 -18.77
CA VAL A 179 8.71 -6.22 -19.14
C VAL A 179 8.57 -5.63 -20.54
N LEU A 180 9.18 -4.49 -20.81
CA LEU A 180 9.26 -3.97 -22.17
C LEU A 180 10.25 -4.82 -22.98
N SER A 181 9.88 -5.20 -24.20
CA SER A 181 10.84 -5.76 -25.17
C SER A 181 11.96 -4.74 -25.45
N LEU A 182 13.05 -5.16 -26.03
CA LEU A 182 14.14 -4.25 -26.38
C LEU A 182 13.67 -3.16 -27.36
N SER A 183 12.85 -3.52 -28.35
CA SER A 183 12.29 -2.60 -29.33
C SER A 183 11.33 -1.58 -28.69
N GLU A 184 10.45 -2.03 -27.78
CA GLU A 184 9.55 -1.14 -27.02
C GLU A 184 10.34 -0.18 -26.13
N GLN A 185 11.40 -0.68 -25.46
CA GLN A 185 12.27 0.13 -24.63
C GLN A 185 12.99 1.22 -25.43
N LEU A 186 13.54 0.85 -26.60
CA LEU A 186 14.24 1.80 -27.49
C LEU A 186 13.28 2.84 -28.04
N THR A 187 12.06 2.46 -28.43
CA THR A 187 11.01 3.38 -28.88
C THR A 187 10.64 4.38 -27.79
N LEU A 188 10.40 3.89 -26.57
CA LEU A 188 10.12 4.74 -25.40
C LEU A 188 11.28 5.68 -25.11
N GLN A 189 12.51 5.18 -25.08
CA GLN A 189 13.73 5.96 -24.84
C GLN A 189 13.88 7.08 -25.87
N LYS A 190 13.73 6.78 -27.17
CA LYS A 190 13.81 7.75 -28.27
C LYS A 190 12.78 8.87 -28.10
N TYR A 191 11.54 8.50 -27.73
CA TYR A 191 10.49 9.48 -27.46
C TYR A 191 10.85 10.41 -26.29
N LEU A 192 11.29 9.83 -25.15
CA LEU A 192 11.64 10.58 -23.94
C LEU A 192 12.78 11.57 -24.20
N ILE A 193 13.78 11.16 -24.95
CA ILE A 193 14.95 11.99 -25.33
C ILE A 193 14.53 13.09 -26.31
N GLY A 194 13.70 12.76 -27.30
CA GLY A 194 13.22 13.73 -28.29
C GLY A 194 12.24 14.77 -27.75
N HIS A 195 11.67 14.57 -26.56
CA HIS A 195 10.74 15.48 -25.93
C HIS A 195 11.17 15.79 -24.47
N PRO A 196 12.28 16.53 -24.29
CA PRO A 196 12.86 16.77 -22.98
C PRO A 196 11.97 17.69 -22.13
N ASP A 197 11.38 17.13 -21.07
CA ASP A 197 10.74 17.84 -19.98
C ASP A 197 11.04 17.14 -18.65
N CYS A 198 10.71 17.77 -17.54
CA CYS A 198 11.03 17.24 -16.21
C CYS A 198 10.42 15.88 -15.92
N LEU A 199 9.18 15.62 -16.38
CA LEU A 199 8.49 14.36 -16.19
C LEU A 199 9.07 13.26 -17.09
N ASN A 200 9.40 13.60 -18.34
CA ASN A 200 10.01 12.67 -19.28
C ASN A 200 11.42 12.27 -18.82
N LEU A 201 12.19 13.22 -18.32
CA LEU A 201 13.50 12.96 -17.72
C LEU A 201 13.37 12.08 -16.45
N GLY A 202 12.34 12.31 -15.63
CA GLY A 202 12.05 11.47 -14.47
C GLY A 202 11.68 10.02 -14.85
N ILE A 203 10.93 9.84 -15.94
CA ILE A 203 10.60 8.52 -16.48
C ILE A 203 11.86 7.84 -17.02
N LEU A 204 12.70 8.59 -17.72
CA LEU A 204 14.00 8.10 -18.22
C LEU A 204 14.91 7.69 -17.05
N LEU A 205 14.98 8.49 -15.99
CA LEU A 205 15.71 8.16 -14.77
C LEU A 205 15.23 6.82 -14.17
N CYS A 206 13.92 6.57 -14.10
CA CYS A 206 13.38 5.29 -13.64
C CYS A 206 13.75 4.12 -14.56
N LEU A 207 13.78 4.34 -15.86
CA LEU A 207 14.13 3.31 -16.83
C LEU A 207 15.61 2.87 -16.69
N PHE A 208 16.51 3.79 -16.31
CA PHE A 208 17.95 3.52 -16.20
C PHE A 208 18.46 3.26 -14.77
N THR A 209 17.63 3.42 -13.75
CA THR A 209 18.03 3.21 -12.35
C THR A 209 17.13 2.25 -11.60
N GLY A 210 15.96 1.94 -12.15
CA GLY A 210 14.99 1.07 -11.53
C GLY A 210 14.36 1.63 -10.24
N ILE A 211 14.48 2.93 -9.94
CA ILE A 211 13.85 3.54 -8.76
C ILE A 211 12.32 3.44 -8.83
N ARG A 212 11.69 3.41 -7.66
CA ARG A 212 10.22 3.33 -7.57
C ARG A 212 9.59 4.70 -7.84
N ILE A 213 8.37 4.72 -8.38
CA ILE A 213 7.66 5.98 -8.67
C ILE A 213 7.54 6.89 -7.42
N GLY A 214 7.32 6.33 -6.24
CA GLY A 214 7.28 7.10 -5.01
C GLY A 214 8.64 7.67 -4.61
N GLU A 215 9.73 6.96 -4.91
CA GLU A 215 11.11 7.42 -4.72
C GLU A 215 11.42 8.57 -5.70
N LEU A 216 11.05 8.43 -6.97
CA LEU A 216 11.17 9.50 -7.97
C LEU A 216 10.41 10.78 -7.56
N CYS A 217 9.17 10.66 -7.09
CA CYS A 217 8.36 11.82 -6.70
C CYS A 217 8.88 12.53 -5.43
N ALA A 218 9.60 11.81 -4.58
CA ALA A 218 10.22 12.35 -3.37
C ALA A 218 11.66 12.81 -3.58
N LEU A 219 12.27 12.53 -4.75
CA LEU A 219 13.65 12.87 -5.05
C LEU A 219 13.82 14.39 -5.12
N THR A 220 14.87 14.90 -4.48
CA THR A 220 15.25 16.30 -4.47
C THR A 220 16.64 16.49 -5.06
N TRP A 221 16.93 17.68 -5.59
CA TRP A 221 18.19 17.96 -6.25
C TRP A 221 19.41 17.89 -5.32
N ASP A 222 19.25 18.17 -4.04
CA ASP A 222 20.32 17.99 -3.03
C ASP A 222 20.73 16.54 -2.81
N LYS A 223 19.94 15.58 -3.27
CA LYS A 223 20.21 14.13 -3.25
C LYS A 223 20.84 13.62 -4.55
N ILE A 224 21.12 14.49 -5.51
CA ILE A 224 21.77 14.17 -6.78
C ILE A 224 23.13 14.85 -6.80
N SER A 225 24.20 14.08 -6.62
CA SER A 225 25.57 14.57 -6.78
C SER A 225 25.97 14.46 -8.24
N LEU A 226 26.06 15.61 -8.91
CA LEU A 226 26.54 15.65 -10.29
C LEU A 226 28.06 15.44 -10.38
N SER A 227 28.83 15.86 -9.37
CA SER A 227 30.29 15.68 -9.29
C SER A 227 30.66 14.20 -9.11
N GLU A 228 29.96 13.49 -8.24
CA GLU A 228 30.20 12.09 -7.95
C GLU A 228 29.40 11.13 -8.86
N ARG A 229 28.52 11.68 -9.70
CA ARG A 229 27.60 10.94 -10.56
C ARG A 229 26.82 9.87 -9.79
N ASN A 230 26.21 10.26 -8.69
CA ASN A 230 25.33 9.38 -7.92
C ASN A 230 24.04 10.09 -7.50
N LEU A 231 23.04 9.29 -7.14
CA LEU A 231 21.80 9.77 -6.54
C LEU A 231 21.49 8.96 -5.27
N CYS A 232 21.07 9.66 -4.22
CA CYS A 232 20.74 9.08 -2.93
C CYS A 232 19.23 8.94 -2.79
N ILE A 233 18.76 7.71 -2.66
CA ILE A 233 17.35 7.41 -2.40
C ILE A 233 17.16 7.26 -0.90
N CYS A 234 16.47 8.22 -0.27
CA CYS A 234 16.23 8.24 1.18
C CYS A 234 14.77 8.51 1.55
N GLN A 235 13.91 8.80 0.58
CA GLN A 235 12.50 9.11 0.82
C GLN A 235 11.59 8.49 -0.24
N THR A 236 10.32 8.34 0.12
CA THR A 236 9.25 7.93 -0.80
C THR A 236 7.99 8.73 -0.54
N MET A 237 7.29 9.09 -1.62
CA MET A 237 6.04 9.84 -1.60
C MET A 237 4.87 8.93 -1.96
N GLN A 238 3.80 9.04 -1.21
CA GLN A 238 2.53 8.37 -1.52
C GLN A 238 1.34 9.23 -1.09
N ARG A 239 0.20 9.09 -1.78
CA ARG A 239 -1.06 9.67 -1.33
C ARG A 239 -1.83 8.64 -0.53
N ILE A 240 -2.21 8.97 0.68
CA ILE A 240 -2.96 8.09 1.58
C ILE A 240 -4.27 8.75 2.05
N GLN A 241 -5.21 7.93 2.50
CA GLN A 241 -6.41 8.43 3.14
C GLN A 241 -6.08 9.02 4.51
N THR A 242 -6.82 10.03 4.93
CA THR A 242 -6.64 10.63 6.25
C THR A 242 -7.28 9.75 7.33
N ARG A 243 -6.66 9.69 8.51
CA ARG A 243 -7.23 8.96 9.66
C ARG A 243 -8.47 9.63 10.20
N ILE A 244 -8.51 10.97 10.19
CA ILE A 244 -9.56 11.80 10.78
C ILE A 244 -10.56 12.19 9.69
N PRO A 245 -11.88 11.91 9.87
CA PRO A 245 -12.92 12.19 8.87
C PRO A 245 -13.16 13.68 8.56
N GLU A 246 -12.80 14.57 9.47
CA GLU A 246 -13.09 16.03 9.41
C GLU A 246 -12.11 16.82 8.55
N SER A 247 -10.99 16.21 8.13
CA SER A 247 -10.00 16.81 7.27
C SER A 247 -10.16 16.35 5.81
N GLN A 248 -9.29 16.82 4.93
CA GLN A 248 -9.24 16.37 3.53
C GLN A 248 -9.22 14.84 3.45
N LYS A 249 -10.02 14.24 2.56
CA LYS A 249 -10.15 12.77 2.39
C LYS A 249 -8.81 12.05 2.20
N THR A 250 -7.80 12.75 1.67
CA THR A 250 -6.47 12.21 1.40
C THR A 250 -5.40 13.29 1.59
N HIS A 251 -4.19 12.89 1.98
CA HIS A 251 -3.02 13.77 2.03
C HIS A 251 -1.79 13.09 1.43
N ILE A 252 -0.76 13.88 1.13
CA ILE A 252 0.53 13.39 0.67
C ILE A 252 1.36 13.04 1.91
N LEU A 253 1.85 11.81 1.94
CA LEU A 253 2.81 11.35 2.94
C LEU A 253 4.18 11.17 2.28
N ILE A 254 5.17 11.93 2.74
CA ILE A 254 6.59 11.71 2.42
C ILE A 254 7.21 11.06 3.66
N SER A 255 7.82 9.92 3.49
CA SER A 255 8.39 9.15 4.60
C SER A 255 9.69 8.49 4.20
N SER A 256 10.50 8.15 5.21
CA SER A 256 11.66 7.27 5.01
C SER A 256 11.20 5.91 4.47
N PRO A 257 12.02 5.22 3.69
CA PRO A 257 11.72 3.88 3.20
C PRO A 257 11.44 2.89 4.33
N LYS A 258 10.84 1.74 3.97
CA LYS A 258 10.42 0.72 4.97
C LYS A 258 11.57 -0.06 5.58
N SER A 259 12.71 -0.15 4.91
CA SER A 259 13.90 -0.90 5.34
C SER A 259 15.15 -0.03 5.21
N SER A 260 16.17 -0.31 6.02
CA SER A 260 17.48 0.33 5.89
C SER A 260 18.10 0.12 4.52
N SER A 261 17.92 -1.06 3.92
CA SER A 261 18.37 -1.38 2.56
C SER A 261 17.75 -0.52 1.45
N ALA A 262 16.66 0.18 1.73
CA ALA A 262 16.04 1.08 0.77
C ALA A 262 16.69 2.49 0.77
N ASN A 263 17.46 2.85 1.80
CA ASN A 263 18.37 3.98 1.78
C ASN A 263 19.64 3.54 1.03
N ARG A 264 19.86 4.10 -0.15
CA ARG A 264 20.94 3.66 -1.03
C ARG A 264 21.42 4.77 -1.94
N ALA A 265 22.69 4.70 -2.29
CA ALA A 265 23.27 5.48 -3.38
C ALA A 265 23.23 4.63 -4.68
N ILE A 266 22.81 5.24 -5.77
CA ILE A 266 22.77 4.61 -7.09
C ILE A 266 23.70 5.40 -8.00
N PRO A 267 24.78 4.76 -8.54
CA PRO A 267 25.63 5.39 -9.54
C PRO A 267 24.85 5.71 -10.81
N VAL A 268 25.13 6.87 -11.38
CA VAL A 268 24.51 7.34 -12.61
C VAL A 268 25.47 7.10 -13.78
N SER A 269 25.00 6.40 -14.82
CA SER A 269 25.78 6.19 -16.03
C SER A 269 26.11 7.53 -16.71
N HIS A 270 27.19 7.57 -17.49
CA HIS A 270 27.59 8.78 -18.22
C HIS A 270 26.46 9.33 -19.11
N MET A 271 25.80 8.43 -19.85
CA MET A 271 24.69 8.79 -20.71
C MET A 271 23.53 9.46 -19.93
N LEU A 272 23.15 8.89 -18.80
CA LEU A 272 22.08 9.47 -17.96
C LEU A 272 22.50 10.78 -17.31
N PHE A 273 23.80 10.93 -16.97
CA PHE A 273 24.37 12.14 -16.46
C PHE A 273 24.25 13.30 -17.46
N GLU A 274 24.52 13.07 -18.76
CA GLU A 274 24.34 14.09 -19.80
C GLU A 274 22.90 14.57 -19.87
N TYR A 275 21.92 13.67 -19.79
CA TYR A 275 20.51 14.07 -19.76
C TYR A 275 20.14 14.87 -18.50
N LEU A 276 20.73 14.57 -17.34
CA LEU A 276 20.54 15.34 -16.11
C LEU A 276 21.14 16.74 -16.24
N ASN A 277 22.23 16.91 -16.97
CA ASN A 277 22.84 18.21 -17.26
C ASN A 277 21.96 19.09 -18.14
N MET A 278 21.20 18.49 -19.06
CA MET A 278 20.25 19.19 -19.94
C MET A 278 18.92 19.52 -19.25
N TYR A 279 18.81 19.34 -17.93
CA TYR A 279 17.58 19.57 -17.20
C TYR A 279 17.05 20.98 -17.38
N PRO A 280 15.80 21.18 -17.84
CA PRO A 280 15.29 22.45 -18.32
C PRO A 280 14.92 23.47 -17.23
N LEU A 281 14.86 23.05 -15.95
CA LEU A 281 14.52 23.91 -14.82
C LEU A 281 15.70 24.13 -13.87
N GLY A 282 15.54 25.03 -12.91
CA GLY A 282 16.51 25.20 -11.81
C GLY A 282 16.71 23.90 -11.02
N LYS A 283 17.98 23.59 -10.72
CA LYS A 283 18.36 22.37 -9.98
C LYS A 283 18.16 22.55 -8.47
N THR A 284 16.94 22.92 -8.05
CA THR A 284 16.58 23.18 -6.65
C THR A 284 15.30 22.44 -6.27
N GLY A 285 15.11 22.13 -4.99
CA GLY A 285 13.93 21.49 -4.47
C GLY A 285 13.65 20.09 -5.08
N TYR A 286 12.38 19.79 -5.33
CA TYR A 286 11.99 18.48 -5.89
C TYR A 286 12.43 18.33 -7.35
N PHE A 287 13.01 17.18 -7.66
CA PHE A 287 13.55 16.85 -8.99
C PHE A 287 12.53 17.08 -10.11
N LEU A 288 11.30 16.60 -9.96
CA LEU A 288 10.27 16.69 -11.01
C LEU A 288 9.69 18.07 -11.24
N SER A 289 9.89 19.02 -10.35
CA SER A 289 9.32 20.38 -10.46
C SER A 289 10.34 21.51 -10.46
N GLY A 290 11.58 21.25 -10.05
CA GLY A 290 12.59 22.28 -9.80
C GLY A 290 12.17 23.27 -8.71
N SER A 291 11.31 22.88 -7.77
CA SER A 291 10.73 23.75 -6.74
C SER A 291 10.62 23.01 -5.41
N SER A 292 10.86 23.73 -4.31
CA SER A 292 10.66 23.20 -2.95
C SER A 292 9.20 23.18 -2.51
N SER A 293 8.34 23.98 -3.13
CA SER A 293 6.92 24.13 -2.76
C SER A 293 5.96 23.32 -3.65
N ARG A 294 6.37 22.97 -4.86
CA ARG A 294 5.51 22.26 -5.83
C ARG A 294 5.82 20.77 -5.88
N LEU A 295 4.92 19.97 -5.33
CA LEU A 295 4.98 18.51 -5.37
C LEU A 295 4.33 17.96 -6.66
N ILE A 296 5.00 17.01 -7.30
CA ILE A 296 4.42 16.20 -8.39
C ILE A 296 4.11 14.81 -7.84
N GLU A 297 2.83 14.47 -7.79
CA GLU A 297 2.37 13.22 -7.21
C GLU A 297 2.56 12.01 -8.13
N PRO A 298 2.68 10.79 -7.57
CA PRO A 298 2.79 9.55 -8.36
C PRO A 298 1.70 9.41 -9.43
N ARG A 299 0.47 9.82 -9.14
CA ARG A 299 -0.64 9.74 -10.11
C ARG A 299 -0.44 10.66 -11.33
N CYS A 300 0.21 11.81 -11.15
CA CYS A 300 0.53 12.71 -12.26
C CYS A 300 1.57 12.07 -13.19
N VAL A 301 2.62 11.48 -12.61
CA VAL A 301 3.66 10.75 -13.35
C VAL A 301 3.07 9.54 -14.07
N GLN A 302 2.20 8.76 -13.43
CA GLN A 302 1.50 7.63 -14.06
C GLN A 302 0.67 8.07 -15.26
N ARG A 303 -0.13 9.13 -15.12
CA ARG A 303 -0.91 9.66 -16.26
C ARG A 303 -0.04 10.13 -17.41
N ARG A 304 1.09 10.78 -17.10
CA ARG A 304 2.07 11.18 -18.12
C ARG A 304 2.63 9.96 -18.83
N PHE A 305 3.05 8.93 -18.09
CA PHE A 305 3.57 7.69 -18.63
C PHE A 305 2.58 6.99 -19.57
N HIS A 306 1.29 6.88 -19.17
CA HIS A 306 0.25 6.34 -20.04
C HIS A 306 0.09 7.09 -21.36
N LYS A 307 0.11 8.45 -21.32
CA LYS A 307 0.05 9.26 -22.53
C LYS A 307 1.25 9.02 -23.45
N ILE A 308 2.43 8.83 -22.87
CA ILE A 308 3.65 8.53 -23.63
C ILE A 308 3.57 7.15 -24.28
N LEU A 309 3.14 6.11 -23.53
CA LEU A 309 2.94 4.78 -24.12
C LEU A 309 1.98 4.82 -25.32
N MET A 310 0.87 5.53 -25.19
CA MET A 310 -0.07 5.74 -26.31
C MET A 310 0.58 6.46 -27.50
N ALA A 311 1.35 7.53 -27.24
CA ALA A 311 2.06 8.28 -28.29
C ALA A 311 3.13 7.44 -28.99
N CYS A 312 3.69 6.46 -28.29
CA CYS A 312 4.64 5.51 -28.85
C CYS A 312 3.99 4.29 -29.53
N GLY A 313 2.66 4.18 -29.54
CA GLY A 313 1.94 3.00 -30.03
C GLY A 313 2.15 1.74 -29.17
N LEU A 314 2.52 1.89 -27.90
CA LEU A 314 2.80 0.81 -26.98
C LEU A 314 1.57 0.45 -26.13
N GLU A 315 1.47 -0.82 -25.76
CA GLU A 315 0.42 -1.27 -24.84
C GLU A 315 0.44 -0.51 -23.51
N ASN A 316 -0.75 -0.28 -22.99
CA ASN A 316 -0.91 0.36 -21.70
C ASN A 316 -0.40 -0.56 -20.56
N ARG A 317 0.64 -0.14 -19.86
CA ARG A 317 1.28 -0.87 -18.76
C ARG A 317 1.40 0.01 -17.53
N ASN A 318 1.44 -0.61 -16.35
CA ASN A 318 1.67 0.14 -15.12
C ASN A 318 3.11 0.67 -15.06
N PHE A 319 3.34 1.76 -14.33
CA PHE A 319 4.64 2.43 -14.24
C PHE A 319 5.78 1.52 -13.72
N HIS A 320 5.42 0.50 -12.94
CA HIS A 320 6.43 -0.42 -12.35
C HIS A 320 7.12 -1.29 -13.40
N VAL A 321 6.57 -1.35 -14.63
CA VAL A 321 7.20 -2.01 -15.79
C VAL A 321 8.62 -1.47 -16.05
N LEU A 322 8.87 -0.18 -15.85
CA LEU A 322 10.19 0.43 -16.03
C LEU A 322 11.25 -0.22 -15.14
N ARG A 323 10.90 -0.41 -13.86
CA ARG A 323 11.78 -1.08 -12.90
C ARG A 323 11.98 -2.57 -13.23
N HIS A 324 10.93 -3.25 -13.69
CA HIS A 324 11.05 -4.64 -14.13
C HIS A 324 11.95 -4.75 -15.36
N THR A 325 11.76 -3.85 -16.32
CA THR A 325 12.61 -3.78 -17.52
C THR A 325 14.07 -3.52 -17.16
N PHE A 326 14.35 -2.52 -16.30
CA PHE A 326 15.72 -2.26 -15.81
C PHE A 326 16.33 -3.51 -15.18
N ALA A 327 15.62 -4.15 -14.24
CA ALA A 327 16.15 -5.32 -13.55
C ALA A 327 16.40 -6.50 -14.51
N THR A 328 15.50 -6.73 -15.48
CA THR A 328 15.67 -7.77 -16.50
C THR A 328 16.89 -7.49 -17.39
N ARG A 329 17.06 -6.24 -17.85
CA ARG A 329 18.25 -5.84 -18.64
C ARG A 329 19.55 -6.02 -17.86
N CYS A 330 19.54 -5.72 -16.56
CA CYS A 330 20.71 -5.99 -15.70
C CYS A 330 21.06 -7.48 -15.63
N VAL A 331 20.06 -8.35 -15.50
CA VAL A 331 20.27 -9.81 -15.49
C VAL A 331 20.78 -10.30 -16.85
N GLU A 332 20.18 -9.83 -17.95
CA GLU A 332 20.63 -10.15 -19.32
C GLU A 332 22.07 -9.66 -19.58
N ALA A 333 22.45 -8.51 -19.01
CA ALA A 333 23.82 -7.98 -19.06
C ALA A 333 24.77 -8.67 -18.06
N ARG A 334 24.34 -9.76 -17.40
CA ARG A 334 25.12 -10.55 -16.43
C ARG A 334 25.65 -9.72 -15.24
N ILE A 335 24.94 -8.66 -14.85
CA ILE A 335 25.26 -7.89 -13.65
C ILE A 335 25.06 -8.78 -12.42
N ASP A 336 25.99 -8.70 -11.48
CA ASP A 336 25.90 -9.44 -10.22
C ASP A 336 24.58 -9.19 -9.48
N ILE A 337 23.93 -10.27 -9.07
CA ILE A 337 22.57 -10.23 -8.49
C ILE A 337 22.53 -9.52 -7.14
N LYS A 338 23.62 -9.59 -6.35
CA LYS A 338 23.72 -8.87 -5.09
C LYS A 338 23.77 -7.37 -5.34
N THR A 339 24.63 -6.93 -6.25
CA THR A 339 24.76 -5.55 -6.71
C THR A 339 23.42 -5.02 -7.25
N LEU A 340 22.74 -5.80 -8.10
CA LEU A 340 21.39 -5.43 -8.60
C LEU A 340 20.39 -5.31 -7.46
N SER A 341 20.40 -6.22 -6.48
CA SER A 341 19.52 -6.18 -5.31
C SER A 341 19.73 -4.92 -4.48
N GLU A 342 20.96 -4.48 -4.31
CA GLU A 342 21.34 -3.26 -3.59
C GLU A 342 20.88 -2.00 -4.37
N ILE A 343 21.13 -1.92 -5.68
CA ILE A 343 20.65 -0.83 -6.55
C ILE A 343 19.12 -0.72 -6.47
N LEU A 344 18.42 -1.84 -6.54
CA LEU A 344 16.96 -1.87 -6.43
C LEU A 344 16.46 -1.57 -5.01
N GLY A 345 17.27 -1.73 -3.97
CA GLY A 345 16.86 -1.59 -2.58
C GLY A 345 15.84 -2.65 -2.17
N HIS A 346 16.14 -3.91 -2.45
CA HIS A 346 15.38 -5.05 -1.95
C HIS A 346 15.90 -5.42 -0.55
N SER A 347 15.01 -5.85 0.34
CA SER A 347 15.36 -6.27 1.69
C SER A 347 16.11 -7.60 1.74
N SER A 348 16.10 -8.37 0.64
CA SER A 348 16.81 -9.64 0.49
C SER A 348 17.15 -9.86 -0.99
N VAL A 349 18.32 -10.42 -1.24
CA VAL A 349 18.77 -10.87 -2.59
C VAL A 349 17.80 -11.90 -3.15
N THR A 350 17.22 -12.75 -2.30
CA THR A 350 16.22 -13.76 -2.70
C THR A 350 15.03 -13.14 -3.45
N ILE A 351 14.63 -11.91 -3.12
CA ILE A 351 13.56 -11.22 -3.84
C ILE A 351 13.97 -10.95 -5.29
N THR A 352 15.22 -10.54 -5.53
CA THR A 352 15.76 -10.29 -6.87
C THR A 352 15.90 -11.60 -7.65
N MET A 353 16.45 -12.63 -7.02
CA MET A 353 16.60 -13.96 -7.63
C MET A 353 15.25 -14.54 -8.06
N ASN A 354 14.31 -14.66 -7.14
CA ASN A 354 13.00 -15.27 -7.42
C ASN A 354 12.18 -14.48 -8.44
N ARG A 355 12.44 -13.19 -8.59
CA ARG A 355 11.66 -12.33 -9.48
C ARG A 355 12.24 -12.18 -10.88
N TYR A 356 13.55 -12.16 -11.03
CA TYR A 356 14.20 -11.79 -12.27
C TYR A 356 15.16 -12.86 -12.84
N VAL A 357 15.62 -13.80 -12.00
CA VAL A 357 16.57 -14.81 -12.43
C VAL A 357 15.85 -16.12 -12.76
N HIS A 358 15.55 -16.30 -14.04
CA HIS A 358 14.95 -17.53 -14.58
C HIS A 358 15.87 -18.07 -15.68
N PRO A 359 16.95 -18.82 -15.33
CA PRO A 359 17.92 -19.27 -16.31
C PRO A 359 17.27 -20.21 -17.33
N SER A 360 17.41 -19.86 -18.61
CA SER A 360 17.01 -20.73 -19.72
C SER A 360 17.90 -21.97 -19.76
N LEU A 361 17.46 -23.01 -20.47
CA LEU A 361 18.28 -24.21 -20.69
C LEU A 361 19.53 -23.88 -21.49
N GLU A 362 19.44 -22.91 -22.41
CA GLU A 362 20.58 -22.40 -23.19
C GLU A 362 21.63 -21.76 -22.30
N LEU A 363 21.21 -20.85 -21.39
CA LEU A 363 22.13 -20.22 -20.43
C LEU A 363 22.81 -21.26 -19.52
N LYS A 364 22.10 -22.33 -19.15
CA LYS A 364 22.70 -23.45 -18.38
C LYS A 364 23.73 -24.18 -19.17
N ARG A 365 23.50 -24.45 -20.49
CA ARG A 365 24.47 -25.08 -21.39
C ARG A 365 25.71 -24.21 -21.55
N GLU A 366 25.54 -22.95 -21.93
CA GLU A 366 26.63 -21.99 -22.04
C GLU A 366 27.50 -21.92 -20.77
N THR A 367 26.87 -21.91 -19.61
CA THR A 367 27.59 -21.88 -18.32
C THR A 367 28.40 -23.17 -18.11
N MET A 368 27.85 -24.33 -18.50
CA MET A 368 28.59 -25.61 -18.40
C MET A 368 29.75 -25.69 -19.38
N GLU A 369 29.60 -25.16 -20.60
CA GLU A 369 30.73 -25.07 -21.57
C GLU A 369 31.83 -24.14 -21.05
N GLN A 370 31.48 -22.95 -20.53
CA GLN A 370 32.45 -22.04 -19.91
C GLN A 370 33.21 -22.70 -18.75
N LEU A 371 32.54 -23.51 -17.93
CA LEU A 371 33.19 -24.28 -16.87
C LEU A 371 34.13 -25.32 -17.43
N ALA A 372 33.72 -26.07 -18.48
CA ALA A 372 34.55 -27.05 -19.14
C ALA A 372 35.82 -26.41 -19.71
N ASP A 373 35.69 -25.29 -20.42
CA ASP A 373 36.84 -24.52 -20.96
C ASP A 373 37.79 -24.08 -19.86
N PHE A 374 37.25 -23.53 -18.74
CA PHE A 374 38.05 -23.10 -17.58
C PHE A 374 38.85 -24.24 -16.94
N ILE A 375 38.31 -25.45 -16.90
CA ILE A 375 38.93 -26.62 -16.31
C ILE A 375 39.95 -27.25 -17.32
N SER A 376 39.69 -27.14 -18.63
CA SER A 376 40.50 -27.74 -19.68
C SER A 376 41.80 -26.96 -19.99
N VAL A 377 41.89 -25.71 -19.53
CA VAL A 377 43.07 -24.82 -19.75
C VAL A 377 44.20 -25.06 -18.72
N LYS A 378 44.29 -26.26 -18.15
CA LYS A 378 45.44 -26.62 -17.32
C LYS A 378 46.26 -27.73 -17.93
#